data_c4f4f188c53eebd1f9a335deb9129e8a
#
_entry.id   c4f4f188c53eebd1f9a335deb9129e8a
#
_cell.length_a   1.000
_cell.length_b   1.000
_cell.length_c   1.000
_cell.angle_alpha   90.00
_cell.angle_beta   90.00
_cell.angle_gamma   90.00
#
_symmetry.space_group_name_H-M   'P 1'
#
loop_
_entity.id
_entity.type
_entity.pdbx_description
1 polymer ?
#
loop_
_entity_poly.entity_id
_entity_poly.type
_entity_poly.pdbx_seq_one_letter_code
_entity_poly.pdbx_strand_id
1 'polypeptide(L)'
;DVYKRQDLHRCLPPFVAETIAGALPLLERKIRGYAAPDALLTAVESRSSSPVRIHRDETYQCNIRGLYPCGEGAGYAGGILSAAADGMRCAEQMIKEIRP
;
A
#
# COMPACT_ATOMS: atom_id res chain seq x y z
N ASP A 1 -3.11 -18.20 -21.31
CA ASP A 1 -2.66 -17.45 -20.48
C ASP A 1 -1.78 -16.26 -20.77
N VAL A 2 -1.99 -15.21 -20.13
CA VAL A 2 -1.91 -13.83 -20.58
C VAL A 2 -0.69 -13.07 -20.08
N TYR A 3 0.29 -13.75 -19.51
CA TYR A 3 1.50 -13.09 -19.04
C TYR A 3 2.50 -12.91 -20.18
N LYS A 4 2.58 -11.72 -20.73
CA LYS A 4 3.68 -11.35 -21.63
C LYS A 4 4.90 -11.05 -20.76
N ARG A 5 5.96 -11.85 -20.92
CA ARG A 5 7.24 -11.53 -20.32
C ARG A 5 7.74 -10.19 -20.87
N GLN A 6 8.00 -9.26 -19.98
CA GLN A 6 8.47 -7.92 -20.31
C GLN A 6 9.72 -7.60 -19.50
N ASP A 7 10.54 -6.74 -20.07
CA ASP A 7 11.73 -6.23 -19.41
C ASP A 7 11.33 -5.13 -18.42
N LEU A 8 11.56 -5.37 -17.11
CA LEU A 8 11.25 -4.43 -16.05
C LEU A 8 12.07 -3.14 -16.10
N HIS A 9 13.22 -3.13 -16.78
CA HIS A 9 13.99 -1.90 -17.00
C HIS A 9 13.23 -0.85 -17.82
N ARG A 10 12.18 -1.26 -18.51
CA ARG A 10 11.34 -0.35 -19.30
C ARG A 10 10.26 0.36 -18.47
N CYS A 11 9.98 -0.11 -17.28
CA CYS A 11 8.92 0.45 -16.42
C CYS A 11 9.41 0.89 -15.03
N LEU A 12 10.58 0.42 -14.60
CA LEU A 12 11.19 0.83 -13.34
C LEU A 12 12.24 1.93 -13.58
N PRO A 13 12.42 2.85 -12.64
CA PRO A 13 13.57 3.74 -12.65
C PRO A 13 14.88 2.93 -12.68
N PRO A 14 15.91 3.37 -13.45
CA PRO A 14 17.13 2.60 -13.62
C PRO A 14 17.78 2.17 -12.31
N PHE A 15 17.91 3.07 -11.33
CA PHE A 15 18.49 2.76 -10.03
C PHE A 15 17.73 1.66 -9.27
N VAL A 16 16.40 1.58 -9.44
CA VAL A 16 15.57 0.54 -8.80
C VAL A 16 15.84 -0.81 -9.46
N ALA A 17 15.84 -0.85 -10.78
CA ALA A 17 16.11 -2.08 -11.54
C ALA A 17 17.52 -2.63 -11.25
N GLU A 18 18.53 -1.76 -11.23
CA GLU A 18 19.91 -2.12 -10.89
C GLU A 18 20.05 -2.62 -9.44
N THR A 19 19.38 -1.97 -8.50
CA THR A 19 19.37 -2.38 -7.09
C THR A 19 18.76 -3.77 -6.93
N ILE A 20 17.62 -4.02 -7.58
CA ILE A 20 16.95 -5.32 -7.56
C ILE A 20 17.86 -6.39 -8.18
N ALA A 21 18.42 -6.11 -9.35
CA ALA A 21 19.32 -7.05 -10.03
C ALA A 21 20.56 -7.39 -9.17
N GLY A 22 21.14 -6.39 -8.50
CA GLY A 22 22.27 -6.59 -7.58
C GLY A 22 21.89 -7.33 -6.28
N ALA A 23 20.64 -7.24 -5.84
CA ALA A 23 20.18 -7.92 -4.63
C ALA A 23 19.88 -9.41 -4.86
N LEU A 24 19.48 -9.82 -6.07
CA LEU A 24 19.11 -11.20 -6.37
C LEU A 24 20.20 -12.23 -6.03
N PRO A 25 21.49 -12.04 -6.39
CA PRO A 25 22.55 -12.97 -6.00
C PRO A 25 22.77 -13.05 -4.49
N LEU A 26 22.50 -11.97 -3.74
CA LEU A 26 22.62 -11.95 -2.30
C LEU A 26 21.48 -12.73 -1.64
N LEU A 27 20.27 -12.61 -2.20
CA LEU A 27 19.10 -13.36 -1.77
C LEU A 27 19.24 -14.84 -2.08
N GLU A 28 19.79 -15.21 -3.24
CA GLU A 28 20.07 -16.60 -3.59
C GLU A 28 20.97 -17.32 -2.58
N ARG A 29 21.94 -16.60 -1.98
CA ARG A 29 22.79 -17.17 -0.93
C ARG A 29 22.04 -17.51 0.35
N LYS A 30 20.93 -16.82 0.61
CA LYS A 30 20.09 -17.03 1.81
C LYS A 30 18.91 -17.96 1.53
N ILE A 31 18.35 -17.86 0.35
CA ILE A 31 17.15 -18.61 -0.07
C ILE A 31 17.49 -19.23 -1.41
N ARG A 32 17.90 -20.49 -1.36
CA ARG A 32 18.30 -21.24 -2.55
C ARG A 32 17.15 -21.35 -3.55
N GLY A 33 17.40 -21.02 -4.80
CA GLY A 33 16.42 -21.00 -5.88
C GLY A 33 15.68 -19.67 -6.04
N TYR A 34 15.98 -18.66 -5.19
CA TYR A 34 15.33 -17.36 -5.27
C TYR A 34 15.65 -16.62 -6.59
N ALA A 35 16.85 -16.78 -7.11
CA ALA A 35 17.30 -16.22 -8.38
C ALA A 35 17.49 -17.30 -9.45
N ALA A 36 16.66 -18.34 -9.45
CA ALA A 36 16.71 -19.38 -10.47
C ALA A 36 16.51 -18.79 -11.88
N PRO A 37 17.11 -19.37 -12.94
CA PRO A 37 17.01 -18.84 -14.30
C PRO A 37 15.59 -18.74 -14.87
N ASP A 38 14.67 -19.50 -14.31
CA ASP A 38 13.26 -19.53 -14.66
C ASP A 38 12.37 -18.73 -13.68
N ALA A 39 12.98 -18.11 -12.66
CA ALA A 39 12.23 -17.25 -11.72
C ALA A 39 11.68 -16.03 -12.45
N LEU A 40 10.45 -15.68 -12.10
CA LEU A 40 9.77 -14.52 -12.68
C LEU A 40 9.57 -13.45 -11.60
N LEU A 41 9.97 -12.22 -11.95
CA LEU A 41 9.63 -11.05 -11.16
C LEU A 41 8.25 -10.55 -11.59
N THR A 42 7.29 -10.59 -10.69
CA THR A 42 5.97 -9.99 -10.92
C THR A 42 5.99 -8.54 -10.47
N ALA A 43 5.79 -7.64 -11.40
CA ALA A 43 5.74 -6.20 -11.16
C ALA A 43 4.81 -5.52 -12.19
N VAL A 44 4.30 -4.35 -11.92
CA VAL A 44 4.64 -3.44 -10.83
C VAL A 44 3.43 -3.37 -9.89
N GLU A 45 3.62 -3.52 -8.59
CA GLU A 45 2.57 -3.13 -7.66
C GLU A 45 2.60 -1.61 -7.57
N SER A 46 1.59 -0.98 -8.18
CA SER A 46 1.47 0.48 -8.25
C SER A 46 0.61 1.07 -7.15
N ARG A 47 -0.02 0.21 -6.33
CA ARG A 47 -0.82 0.64 -5.19
C ARG A 47 0.07 0.78 -3.95
N SER A 48 0.00 1.96 -3.33
CA SER A 48 0.69 2.25 -2.09
C SER A 48 -0.22 3.01 -1.15
N SER A 49 0.14 3.06 0.14
CA SER A 49 -0.55 3.89 1.12
C SER A 49 -0.50 5.35 0.70
N SER A 50 -1.56 6.11 1.06
CA SER A 50 -1.62 7.54 0.74
C SER A 50 -0.41 8.28 1.33
N PRO A 51 0.34 9.06 0.54
CA PRO A 51 1.42 9.89 1.04
C PRO A 51 0.90 11.12 1.80
N VAL A 52 -0.40 11.37 1.72
CA VAL A 52 -1.07 12.50 2.36
C VAL A 52 -2.03 11.99 3.43
N ARG A 53 -2.01 12.63 4.59
CA ARG A 53 -3.00 12.40 5.63
C ARG A 53 -3.99 13.57 5.67
N ILE A 54 -5.27 13.26 5.51
CA ILE A 54 -6.33 14.23 5.70
C ILE A 54 -6.56 14.37 7.21
N HIS A 55 -6.22 15.52 7.78
CA HIS A 55 -6.31 15.72 9.22
C HIS A 55 -7.77 15.58 9.70
N ARG A 56 -7.94 14.88 10.83
CA ARG A 56 -9.22 14.74 11.55
C ARG A 56 -9.00 14.95 13.03
N ASP A 57 -9.99 15.46 13.71
CA ASP A 57 -9.99 15.68 15.15
C ASP A 57 -10.41 14.43 15.96
N GLU A 58 -10.67 14.60 17.25
CA GLU A 58 -11.07 13.53 18.15
C GLU A 58 -12.45 12.96 17.82
N THR A 59 -13.29 13.72 17.12
CA THR A 59 -14.61 13.28 16.63
C THR A 59 -14.51 12.55 15.29
N TYR A 60 -13.31 12.37 14.75
CA TYR A 60 -13.03 11.79 13.44
C TYR A 60 -13.47 12.64 12.25
N GLN A 61 -13.88 13.88 12.49
CA GLN A 61 -14.18 14.82 11.42
C GLN A 61 -12.95 15.63 11.00
N CYS A 62 -12.89 16.00 9.72
CA CYS A 62 -11.93 16.99 9.26
C CYS A 62 -12.45 18.42 9.51
N ASN A 63 -11.76 19.40 8.98
CA ASN A 63 -12.18 20.81 9.04
C ASN A 63 -13.49 21.10 8.28
N ILE A 64 -14.00 20.16 7.54
CA ILE A 64 -15.32 20.22 6.90
C ILE A 64 -16.28 19.35 7.72
N ARG A 65 -17.27 20.00 8.34
CA ARG A 65 -18.26 19.32 9.18
C ARG A 65 -19.05 18.27 8.37
N GLY A 66 -19.19 17.08 8.95
CA GLY A 66 -19.87 15.95 8.33
C GLY A 66 -18.98 15.13 7.40
N LEU A 67 -17.71 15.49 7.24
CA LEU A 67 -16.74 14.71 6.47
C LEU A 67 -15.78 13.97 7.39
N TYR A 68 -15.77 12.64 7.29
CA TYR A 68 -15.03 11.71 8.13
C TYR A 68 -13.96 10.98 7.35
N PRO A 69 -12.74 11.50 7.26
CA PRO A 69 -11.64 10.82 6.57
C PRO A 69 -11.26 9.53 7.30
N CYS A 70 -11.22 8.40 6.57
CA CYS A 70 -10.83 7.12 7.15
C CYS A 70 -10.09 6.22 6.17
N GLY A 71 -9.43 5.20 6.72
CA GLY A 71 -8.78 4.15 5.97
C GLY A 71 -7.51 4.58 5.24
N GLU A 72 -7.17 3.81 4.22
CA GLU A 72 -5.91 3.95 3.49
C GLU A 72 -5.85 5.25 2.67
N GLY A 73 -6.91 5.59 1.96
CA GLY A 73 -6.94 6.79 1.12
C GLY A 73 -6.82 8.10 1.90
N ALA A 74 -7.23 8.10 3.17
CA ALA A 74 -7.11 9.25 4.07
C ALA A 74 -5.80 9.26 4.88
N GLY A 75 -4.93 8.26 4.69
CA GLY A 75 -3.62 8.18 5.34
C GLY A 75 -3.64 7.61 6.77
N TYR A 76 -4.71 6.90 7.18
CA TYR A 76 -4.85 6.34 8.53
C TYR A 76 -4.54 4.86 8.63
N ALA A 77 -4.41 4.17 7.51
CA ALA A 77 -4.13 2.73 7.48
C ALA A 77 -3.37 2.36 6.20
N GLY A 78 -2.56 1.32 6.25
CA GLY A 78 -1.79 0.82 5.11
C GLY A 78 -2.08 -0.65 4.77
N GLY A 79 -3.10 -1.25 5.37
CA GLY A 79 -3.46 -2.65 5.14
C GLY A 79 -4.97 -2.89 5.25
N ILE A 80 -5.43 -4.01 4.71
CA ILE A 80 -6.86 -4.36 4.62
C ILE A 80 -7.53 -4.33 5.99
N LEU A 81 -6.98 -5.06 6.97
CA LEU A 81 -7.56 -5.14 8.30
C LEU A 81 -7.49 -3.82 9.07
N SER A 82 -6.38 -3.09 8.96
CA SER A 82 -6.22 -1.80 9.61
C SER A 82 -7.16 -0.75 9.03
N ALA A 83 -7.37 -0.75 7.71
CA ALA A 83 -8.33 0.14 7.06
C ALA A 83 -9.77 -0.18 7.46
N ALA A 84 -10.14 -1.45 7.55
CA ALA A 84 -11.44 -1.88 8.02
C ALA A 84 -11.69 -1.46 9.48
N ALA A 85 -10.71 -1.68 10.36
CA ALA A 85 -10.81 -1.29 11.77
C ALA A 85 -10.93 0.23 11.94
N ASP A 86 -10.19 1.01 11.15
CA ASP A 86 -10.30 2.47 11.19
C ASP A 86 -11.66 2.95 10.68
N GLY A 87 -12.18 2.35 9.61
CA GLY A 87 -13.53 2.63 9.10
C GLY A 87 -14.63 2.31 10.13
N MET A 88 -14.52 1.21 10.86
CA MET A 88 -15.45 0.85 11.93
C MET A 88 -15.44 1.89 13.06
N ARG A 89 -14.26 2.30 13.53
CA ARG A 89 -14.12 3.34 14.56
C ARG A 89 -14.72 4.67 14.10
N CYS A 90 -14.51 5.01 12.85
CA CYS A 90 -15.08 6.20 12.24
C CYS A 90 -16.62 6.14 12.25
N ALA A 91 -17.20 5.02 11.85
CA ALA A 91 -18.65 4.81 11.87
C ALA A 91 -19.22 4.85 13.29
N GLU A 92 -18.53 4.29 14.29
CA GLU A 92 -18.92 4.37 15.70
C GLU A 92 -19.01 5.83 16.20
N GLN A 93 -18.05 6.67 15.80
CA GLN A 93 -18.11 8.10 16.16
C GLN A 93 -19.24 8.84 15.45
N MET A 94 -19.46 8.54 14.17
CA MET A 94 -20.62 9.09 13.44
C MET A 94 -21.95 8.74 14.14
N ILE A 95 -22.11 7.50 14.59
CA ILE A 95 -23.33 7.06 15.28
C ILE A 95 -23.52 7.82 16.58
N LYS A 96 -22.46 8.07 17.37
CA LYS A 96 -22.53 8.84 18.62
C LYS A 96 -22.98 10.28 18.40
N GLU A 97 -22.60 10.89 17.28
CA GLU A 97 -23.00 12.26 16.94
C GLU A 97 -24.46 12.35 16.45
N ILE A 98 -24.91 11.34 15.70
CA ILE A 98 -26.28 11.30 15.15
C ILE A 98 -27.31 10.87 16.21
N ARG A 99 -26.86 10.08 17.18
CA ARG A 99 -27.71 9.58 18.30
C ARG A 99 -27.00 9.89 19.62
N PRO A 100 -27.05 11.13 20.08
CA PRO A 100 -26.52 11.52 21.40
C PRO A 100 -27.26 10.88 22.55
#